data_ebdf56be6c979676c1df6239ab27dca1
#
_entry.id   ebdf56be6c979676c1df6239ab27dca1
#
_cell.length_a   1.000
_cell.length_b   1.000
_cell.length_c   1.000
_cell.angle_alpha   90.00
_cell.angle_beta   90.00
_cell.angle_gamma   90.00
#
_symmetry.space_group_name_H-M   'P 1'
#
loop_
_entity.id
_entity.type
_entity.pdbx_description
1 polymer ?
#
loop_
_entity_poly.entity_id
_entity_poly.type
_entity_poly.pdbx_seq_one_letter_code
_entity_poly.pdbx_strand_id
1 'polypeptide(L)'
;MYFISRPRCEKKLAERLSAQSIPVYLPMLEKVTEYSHRVYRRRTPMFPGYVFAATAPQGFDLRLISASLLRVNFLSPPLGELLMNDLRSVRKFELLSSEHKLVVKPEIVPGMPVEISRGVFKGESAVVRRRKNSETVIVNLRSLNMALELELPAEWCEAETP
;
A
#
# COMPACT_ATOMS: atom_id res chain seq x y z
N MET A 1 -9.86 10.83 -2.22
CA MET A 1 -10.66 9.89 -3.06
C MET A 1 -9.79 8.77 -3.60
N TYR A 2 -10.40 7.70 -4.08
CA TYR A 2 -9.69 6.68 -4.85
C TYR A 2 -10.52 6.17 -6.02
N PHE A 3 -9.84 5.66 -7.02
CA PHE A 3 -10.42 5.12 -8.23
C PHE A 3 -10.24 3.61 -8.26
N ILE A 4 -11.26 2.91 -8.76
CA ILE A 4 -11.15 1.48 -9.11
C ILE A 4 -10.94 1.40 -10.61
N SER A 5 -9.79 0.86 -11.01
CA SER A 5 -9.43 0.67 -12.41
C SER A 5 -9.97 -0.64 -12.96
N ARG A 6 -10.08 -0.72 -14.28
CA ARG A 6 -10.18 -2.01 -14.96
C ARG A 6 -8.91 -2.84 -14.70
N PRO A 7 -8.97 -4.18 -14.78
CA PRO A 7 -7.82 -5.04 -14.57
C PRO A 7 -6.62 -4.62 -15.43
N ARG A 8 -5.46 -4.49 -14.80
CA ARG A 8 -4.18 -4.09 -15.43
C ARG A 8 -4.19 -2.70 -16.08
N CYS A 9 -5.12 -1.83 -15.71
CA CYS A 9 -5.20 -0.46 -16.21
C CYS A 9 -4.76 0.60 -15.20
N GLU A 10 -4.23 0.21 -14.02
CA GLU A 10 -3.88 1.12 -12.92
C GLU A 10 -2.89 2.19 -13.36
N LYS A 11 -1.80 1.80 -14.01
CA LYS A 11 -0.76 2.74 -14.50
C LYS A 11 -1.33 3.71 -15.52
N LYS A 12 -2.08 3.20 -16.49
CA LYS A 12 -2.72 4.01 -17.53
C LYS A 12 -3.76 4.99 -16.95
N LEU A 13 -4.50 4.56 -15.93
CA LEU A 13 -5.44 5.42 -15.22
C LEU A 13 -4.69 6.52 -14.46
N ALA A 14 -3.63 6.17 -13.73
CA ALA A 14 -2.79 7.12 -13.01
C ALA A 14 -2.17 8.18 -13.95
N GLU A 15 -1.63 7.77 -15.09
CA GLU A 15 -1.08 8.67 -16.11
C GLU A 15 -2.13 9.65 -16.64
N ARG A 16 -3.34 9.17 -16.95
CA ARG A 16 -4.43 10.01 -17.46
C ARG A 16 -4.99 10.99 -16.42
N LEU A 17 -5.00 10.60 -15.15
CA LEU A 17 -5.36 11.51 -14.06
C LEU A 17 -4.28 12.57 -13.86
N SER A 18 -3.01 12.17 -13.87
CA SER A 18 -1.87 13.10 -13.78
C SER A 18 -1.84 14.10 -14.94
N ALA A 19 -2.20 13.67 -16.16
CA ALA A 19 -2.33 14.55 -17.33
C ALA A 19 -3.42 15.63 -17.16
N GLN A 20 -4.39 15.40 -16.24
CA GLN A 20 -5.39 16.39 -15.84
C GLN A 20 -4.98 17.21 -14.61
N SER A 21 -3.69 17.21 -14.26
CA SER A 21 -3.13 17.91 -13.08
C SER A 21 -3.72 17.44 -11.75
N ILE A 22 -4.19 16.20 -11.66
CA ILE A 22 -4.66 15.60 -10.43
C ILE A 22 -3.48 14.92 -9.76
N PRO A 23 -3.14 15.26 -8.49
CA PRO A 23 -2.12 14.56 -7.73
C PRO A 23 -2.53 13.10 -7.50
N VAL A 24 -1.74 12.16 -7.99
CA VAL A 24 -2.03 10.72 -7.96
C VAL A 24 -0.96 9.99 -7.18
N TYR A 25 -1.37 8.98 -6.43
CA TYR A 25 -0.48 8.03 -5.80
C TYR A 25 -0.88 6.59 -6.19
N LEU A 26 0.04 5.89 -6.81
CA LEU A 26 -0.06 4.48 -7.16
C LEU A 26 1.08 3.73 -6.47
N PRO A 27 0.85 3.15 -5.28
CA PRO A 27 1.86 2.37 -4.58
C PRO A 27 2.32 1.17 -5.40
N MET A 28 3.63 0.96 -5.49
CA MET A 28 4.22 -0.09 -6.31
C MET A 28 5.04 -1.06 -5.47
N LEU A 29 4.89 -2.35 -5.75
CA LEU A 29 5.78 -3.39 -5.26
C LEU A 29 6.89 -3.65 -6.27
N GLU A 30 8.13 -3.68 -5.80
CA GLU A 30 9.24 -4.20 -6.58
C GLU A 30 9.38 -5.70 -6.30
N LYS A 31 9.21 -6.51 -7.35
CA LYS A 31 9.49 -7.94 -7.32
C LYS A 31 10.79 -8.20 -8.01
N VAL A 32 11.74 -8.74 -7.27
CA VAL A 32 13.02 -9.23 -7.79
C VAL A 32 12.89 -10.73 -8.00
N THR A 33 13.15 -11.19 -9.21
CA THR A 33 13.18 -12.62 -9.56
C THR A 33 14.55 -12.93 -10.12
N GLU A 34 15.28 -13.80 -9.42
CA GLU A 34 16.59 -14.27 -9.85
C GLU A 34 16.44 -15.59 -10.60
N TYR A 35 16.94 -15.61 -11.83
CA TYR A 35 17.20 -16.82 -12.61
C TYR A 35 18.71 -17.03 -12.69
N SER A 36 19.16 -18.22 -12.97
CA SER A 36 20.58 -18.65 -12.92
C SER A 36 21.61 -17.69 -13.55
N HIS A 37 21.20 -16.77 -14.42
CA HIS A 37 22.10 -15.81 -15.09
C HIS A 37 21.50 -14.41 -15.25
N ARG A 38 20.30 -14.12 -14.71
CA ARG A 38 19.63 -12.80 -14.88
C ARG A 38 18.76 -12.46 -13.68
N VAL A 39 18.84 -11.20 -13.26
CA VAL A 39 17.97 -10.61 -12.26
C VAL A 39 16.90 -9.77 -12.99
N TYR A 40 15.64 -10.13 -12.80
CA TYR A 40 14.50 -9.38 -13.31
C TYR A 40 13.86 -8.58 -12.18
N ARG A 41 13.80 -7.27 -12.35
CA ARG A 41 13.07 -6.36 -11.45
C ARG A 41 11.79 -5.94 -12.12
N ARG A 42 10.65 -6.23 -11.48
CA ARG A 42 9.32 -5.88 -11.97
C ARG A 42 8.58 -5.06 -10.94
N ARG A 43 8.09 -3.89 -11.34
CA ARG A 43 7.20 -3.06 -10.51
C ARG A 43 5.75 -3.33 -10.86
N THR A 44 4.97 -3.77 -9.86
CA THR A 44 3.52 -4.04 -9.97
C THR A 44 2.77 -3.19 -8.96
N PRO A 45 1.51 -2.79 -9.24
CA PRO A 45 0.68 -2.12 -8.24
C PRO A 45 0.61 -2.93 -6.94
N MET A 46 0.81 -2.26 -5.81
CA MET A 46 0.70 -2.89 -4.49
C MET A 46 -0.73 -3.33 -4.20
N PHE A 47 -1.70 -2.52 -4.60
CA PHE A 47 -3.13 -2.81 -4.49
C PHE A 47 -3.73 -2.89 -5.90
N PRO A 48 -3.89 -4.12 -6.46
CA PRO A 48 -4.47 -4.29 -7.79
C PRO A 48 -5.85 -3.65 -7.88
N GLY A 49 -6.05 -2.83 -8.92
CA GLY A 49 -7.29 -2.12 -9.15
C GLY A 49 -7.41 -0.76 -8.46
N TYR A 50 -6.56 -0.41 -7.50
CA TYR A 50 -6.67 0.87 -6.77
C TYR A 50 -5.69 1.92 -7.31
N VAL A 51 -6.21 3.14 -7.48
CA VAL A 51 -5.42 4.34 -7.77
C VAL A 51 -5.90 5.44 -6.82
N PHE A 52 -5.01 5.96 -5.98
CA PHE A 52 -5.33 7.00 -5.01
C PHE A 52 -5.09 8.37 -5.63
N ALA A 53 -5.92 9.35 -5.27
CA ALA A 53 -5.76 10.72 -5.74
C ALA A 53 -6.28 11.72 -4.72
N ALA A 54 -5.68 12.90 -4.73
CA ALA A 54 -6.22 14.04 -4.01
C ALA A 54 -7.55 14.49 -4.64
N THR A 55 -8.41 15.14 -3.85
CA THR A 55 -9.61 15.76 -4.37
C THR A 55 -9.21 16.96 -5.24
N ALA A 56 -9.67 16.99 -6.48
CA ALA A 56 -9.44 18.11 -7.38
C ALA A 56 -10.65 19.07 -7.30
N PRO A 57 -10.45 20.31 -6.80
CA PRO A 57 -11.55 21.28 -6.69
C PRO A 57 -12.20 21.58 -8.04
N GLN A 58 -11.41 21.59 -9.11
CA GLN A 58 -11.87 21.81 -10.49
C GLN A 58 -12.55 20.58 -11.11
N GLY A 59 -12.57 19.45 -10.38
CA GLY A 59 -13.05 18.17 -10.92
C GLY A 59 -12.06 17.55 -11.91
N PHE A 60 -12.56 16.57 -12.66
CA PHE A 60 -11.81 15.86 -13.72
C PHE A 60 -12.77 15.39 -14.82
N ASP A 61 -12.23 15.27 -16.05
CA ASP A 61 -13.03 14.78 -17.18
C ASP A 61 -13.08 13.24 -17.19
N LEU A 62 -14.26 12.70 -16.84
CA LEU A 62 -14.51 11.26 -16.85
C LEU A 62 -14.30 10.61 -18.22
N ARG A 63 -14.55 11.34 -19.32
CA ARG A 63 -14.41 10.79 -20.68
C ARG A 63 -12.98 10.38 -20.98
N LEU A 64 -12.01 11.14 -20.46
CA LEU A 64 -10.58 10.87 -20.68
C LEU A 64 -10.07 9.62 -19.93
N ILE A 65 -10.74 9.21 -18.87
CA ILE A 65 -10.36 8.07 -18.03
C ILE A 65 -11.29 6.87 -18.15
N SER A 66 -12.46 7.02 -18.77
CA SER A 66 -13.53 6.01 -18.84
C SER A 66 -13.08 4.63 -19.32
N ALA A 67 -12.19 4.58 -20.31
CA ALA A 67 -11.65 3.32 -20.84
C ALA A 67 -10.79 2.52 -19.81
N SER A 68 -10.31 3.17 -18.76
CA SER A 68 -9.47 2.54 -17.72
C SER A 68 -10.17 2.49 -16.36
N LEU A 69 -11.32 3.12 -16.23
CA LEU A 69 -12.06 3.31 -14.98
C LEU A 69 -13.21 2.28 -14.85
N LEU A 70 -13.41 1.77 -13.64
CA LEU A 70 -14.64 1.08 -13.24
C LEU A 70 -15.49 1.94 -12.32
N ARG A 71 -14.89 2.56 -11.30
CA ARG A 71 -15.60 3.36 -10.30
C ARG A 71 -14.71 4.42 -9.65
N VAL A 72 -15.35 5.53 -9.25
CA VAL A 72 -14.75 6.57 -8.40
C VAL A 72 -15.38 6.47 -7.01
N ASN A 73 -14.56 6.54 -5.96
CA ASN A 73 -15.02 6.59 -4.59
C ASN A 73 -14.55 7.90 -3.96
N PHE A 74 -15.52 8.77 -3.68
CA PHE A 74 -15.31 9.96 -2.89
C PHE A 74 -15.43 9.60 -1.40
N LEU A 75 -14.55 10.15 -0.59
CA LEU A 75 -14.52 9.89 0.84
C LEU A 75 -14.97 11.13 1.59
N SER A 76 -15.70 10.92 2.69
CA SER A 76 -15.94 11.98 3.67
C SER A 76 -14.61 12.43 4.31
N PRO A 77 -14.52 13.66 4.86
CA PRO A 77 -13.28 14.14 5.46
C PRO A 77 -12.64 13.18 6.48
N PRO A 78 -13.38 12.58 7.44
CA PRO A 78 -12.80 11.63 8.40
C PRO A 78 -12.20 10.38 7.73
N LEU A 79 -12.88 9.84 6.73
CA LEU A 79 -12.38 8.68 5.97
C LEU A 79 -11.20 9.06 5.08
N GLY A 80 -11.18 10.30 4.58
CA GLY A 80 -10.05 10.84 3.83
C GLY A 80 -8.78 10.95 4.69
N GLU A 81 -8.91 11.43 5.93
CA GLU A 81 -7.80 11.50 6.90
C GLU A 81 -7.29 10.11 7.26
N LEU A 82 -8.19 9.18 7.54
CA LEU A 82 -7.83 7.79 7.81
C LEU A 82 -7.05 7.18 6.62
N LEU A 83 -7.55 7.36 5.40
CA LEU A 83 -6.85 6.91 4.19
C LEU A 83 -5.47 7.54 4.06
N MET A 84 -5.34 8.85 4.33
CA MET A 84 -4.05 9.54 4.26
C MET A 84 -3.04 8.97 5.25
N ASN A 85 -3.46 8.62 6.47
CA ASN A 85 -2.60 7.99 7.46
C ASN A 85 -2.17 6.59 7.00
N ASP A 86 -3.12 5.78 6.51
CA ASP A 86 -2.82 4.47 5.94
C ASP A 86 -1.82 4.57 4.76
N LEU A 87 -1.99 5.56 3.86
CA LEU A 87 -1.10 5.74 2.71
C LEU A 87 0.31 6.22 3.11
N ARG A 88 0.46 6.93 4.24
CA ARG A 88 1.79 7.25 4.78
C ARG A 88 2.51 5.97 5.23
N SER A 89 1.82 5.05 5.91
CA SER A 89 2.38 3.74 6.25
C SER A 89 2.71 2.94 4.99
N VAL A 90 1.78 2.89 4.01
CA VAL A 90 2.01 2.26 2.71
C VAL A 90 3.29 2.78 2.04
N ARG A 91 3.55 4.09 2.11
CA ARG A 91 4.76 4.68 1.51
C ARG A 91 6.04 4.16 2.16
N LYS A 92 6.06 3.98 3.48
CA LYS A 92 7.19 3.38 4.20
C LYS A 92 7.42 1.94 3.73
N PHE A 93 6.35 1.14 3.62
CA PHE A 93 6.42 -0.24 3.12
C PHE A 93 6.86 -0.32 1.65
N GLU A 94 6.40 0.60 0.80
CA GLU A 94 6.83 0.65 -0.60
C GLU A 94 8.34 0.82 -0.72
N LEU A 95 8.95 1.67 0.11
CA LEU A 95 10.40 1.92 0.10
C LEU A 95 11.20 0.68 0.49
N LEU A 96 10.66 -0.19 1.33
CA LEU A 96 11.31 -1.43 1.77
C LEU A 96 11.01 -2.64 0.90
N SER A 97 10.08 -2.54 -0.02
CA SER A 97 9.66 -3.68 -0.85
C SER A 97 10.78 -4.25 -1.75
N SER A 98 11.85 -3.48 -1.95
CA SER A 98 13.04 -3.93 -2.70
C SER A 98 13.98 -4.81 -1.86
N GLU A 99 13.98 -4.65 -0.54
CA GLU A 99 14.90 -5.30 0.40
C GLU A 99 14.24 -6.43 1.19
N HIS A 100 12.92 -6.32 1.40
CA HIS A 100 12.14 -7.25 2.20
C HIS A 100 10.95 -7.82 1.42
N LYS A 101 10.62 -9.06 1.71
CA LYS A 101 9.45 -9.70 1.11
C LYS A 101 8.16 -9.12 1.70
N LEU A 102 7.50 -8.27 0.92
CA LEU A 102 6.22 -7.68 1.26
C LEU A 102 5.07 -8.48 0.65
N VAL A 103 4.05 -8.79 1.44
CA VAL A 103 2.81 -9.44 1.00
C VAL A 103 1.63 -8.56 1.38
N VAL A 104 0.78 -8.28 0.39
CA VAL A 104 -0.50 -7.59 0.61
C VAL A 104 -1.60 -8.63 0.74
N LYS A 105 -2.36 -8.55 1.83
CA LYS A 105 -3.49 -9.45 2.10
C LYS A 105 -4.80 -8.68 2.22
N PRO A 106 -5.93 -9.25 1.76
CA PRO A 106 -7.25 -8.65 1.93
C PRO A 106 -7.83 -8.81 3.35
N GLU A 107 -7.14 -9.52 4.25
CA GLU A 107 -7.66 -9.90 5.56
C GLU A 107 -6.87 -9.23 6.70
N ILE A 108 -7.62 -8.83 7.74
CA ILE A 108 -7.04 -8.45 9.03
C ILE A 108 -6.75 -9.74 9.79
N VAL A 109 -5.48 -10.03 10.04
CA VAL A 109 -5.07 -11.23 10.78
C VAL A 109 -4.94 -10.89 12.26
N PRO A 110 -5.71 -11.54 13.14
CA PRO A 110 -5.59 -11.33 14.59
C PRO A 110 -4.23 -11.80 15.10
N GLY A 111 -3.65 -11.06 16.06
CA GLY A 111 -2.40 -11.40 16.69
C GLY A 111 -2.04 -10.39 17.80
N MET A 112 -0.86 -10.52 18.38
CA MET A 112 -0.38 -9.63 19.43
C MET A 112 0.00 -8.27 18.85
N PRO A 113 -0.52 -7.14 19.38
CA PRO A 113 -0.10 -5.82 18.96
C PRO A 113 1.35 -5.56 19.42
N VAL A 114 2.15 -4.96 18.54
CA VAL A 114 3.52 -4.57 18.81
C VAL A 114 3.81 -3.19 18.23
N GLU A 115 4.71 -2.47 18.87
CA GLU A 115 5.33 -1.27 18.32
C GLU A 115 6.67 -1.63 17.69
N ILE A 116 6.95 -1.11 16.50
CA ILE A 116 8.24 -1.31 15.84
C ILE A 116 9.25 -0.33 16.44
N SER A 117 10.27 -0.86 17.15
CA SER A 117 11.23 -0.05 17.89
C SER A 117 12.40 0.48 17.06
N ARG A 118 12.67 -0.10 15.88
CA ARG A 118 13.84 0.22 15.05
C ARG A 118 13.51 0.28 13.56
N GLY A 119 14.43 0.86 12.80
CA GLY A 119 14.32 1.00 11.35
C GLY A 119 13.37 2.12 10.93
N VAL A 120 12.99 2.12 9.66
CA VAL A 120 12.14 3.16 9.05
C VAL A 120 10.68 3.13 9.53
N PHE A 121 10.28 2.06 10.22
CA PHE A 121 8.94 1.89 10.81
C PHE A 121 8.89 2.19 12.30
N LYS A 122 9.94 2.73 12.89
CA LYS A 122 9.96 3.06 14.31
C LYS A 122 8.73 3.88 14.70
N GLY A 123 7.99 3.41 15.71
CA GLY A 123 6.77 4.04 16.22
C GLY A 123 5.48 3.63 15.51
N GLU A 124 5.53 2.71 14.54
CA GLU A 124 4.32 2.16 13.93
C GLU A 124 3.78 0.99 14.77
N SER A 125 2.47 1.00 15.03
CA SER A 125 1.77 -0.13 15.66
C SER A 125 1.50 -1.22 14.64
N ALA A 126 1.82 -2.45 15.01
CA ALA A 126 1.70 -3.60 14.13
C ALA A 126 1.21 -4.83 14.88
N VAL A 127 0.82 -5.87 14.15
CA VAL A 127 0.43 -7.16 14.71
C VAL A 127 1.41 -8.23 14.25
N VAL A 128 2.02 -8.92 15.20
CA VAL A 128 3.05 -9.93 14.93
C VAL A 128 2.45 -11.31 14.71
N ARG A 129 2.94 -11.97 13.66
CA ARG A 129 2.73 -13.39 13.42
C ARG A 129 4.07 -14.10 13.37
N ARG A 130 4.32 -14.99 14.32
CA ARG A 130 5.58 -15.73 14.39
C ARG A 130 5.69 -16.74 13.24
N ARG A 131 6.78 -16.66 12.46
CA ARG A 131 7.25 -17.72 11.56
C ARG A 131 8.64 -18.21 12.00
N LYS A 132 9.08 -19.39 11.55
CA LYS A 132 10.41 -19.95 11.85
C LYS A 132 11.50 -18.90 11.61
N ASN A 133 12.16 -18.45 12.66
CA ASN A 133 13.31 -17.52 12.69
C ASN A 133 13.11 -16.09 12.18
N SER A 134 11.91 -15.67 11.81
CA SER A 134 11.57 -14.28 11.49
C SER A 134 10.21 -13.92 12.06
N GLU A 135 10.02 -12.69 12.47
CA GLU A 135 8.71 -12.19 12.87
C GLU A 135 8.04 -11.54 11.67
N THR A 136 6.79 -11.83 11.49
CA THR A 136 5.99 -11.20 10.44
C THR A 136 5.16 -10.11 11.07
N VAL A 137 5.40 -8.89 10.67
CA VAL A 137 4.65 -7.72 11.11
C VAL A 137 3.49 -7.47 10.15
N ILE A 138 2.31 -7.25 10.70
CA ILE A 138 1.11 -6.98 9.94
C ILE A 138 0.59 -5.60 10.32
N VAL A 139 0.53 -4.70 9.35
CA VAL A 139 -0.09 -3.38 9.50
C VAL A 139 -1.45 -3.39 8.81
N ASN A 140 -2.49 -3.05 9.58
CA ASN A 140 -3.86 -3.00 9.09
C ASN A 140 -4.15 -1.65 8.44
N LEU A 141 -4.58 -1.66 7.21
CA LEU A 141 -5.06 -0.49 6.46
C LEU A 141 -6.58 -0.45 6.55
N ARG A 142 -7.10 0.16 7.61
CA ARG A 142 -8.53 0.15 7.95
C ARG A 142 -9.40 0.81 6.87
N SER A 143 -8.90 1.87 6.24
CA SER A 143 -9.61 2.57 5.17
C SER A 143 -9.80 1.74 3.91
N LEU A 144 -8.95 0.74 3.69
CA LEU A 144 -8.95 -0.13 2.52
C LEU A 144 -9.47 -1.55 2.82
N ASN A 145 -9.69 -1.86 4.10
CA ASN A 145 -9.99 -3.22 4.59
C ASN A 145 -8.94 -4.24 4.11
N MET A 146 -7.68 -3.87 4.20
CA MET A 146 -6.51 -4.64 3.78
C MET A 146 -5.46 -4.68 4.88
N ALA A 147 -4.51 -5.58 4.76
CA ALA A 147 -3.35 -5.67 5.62
C ALA A 147 -2.06 -5.76 4.80
N LEU A 148 -1.01 -5.12 5.29
CA LEU A 148 0.36 -5.29 4.79
C LEU A 148 1.08 -6.25 5.71
N GLU A 149 1.70 -7.28 5.16
CA GLU A 149 2.50 -8.26 5.89
C GLU A 149 3.96 -8.12 5.45
N LEU A 150 4.85 -7.88 6.40
CA LEU A 150 6.28 -7.68 6.18
C LEU A 150 7.07 -8.59 7.11
N GLU A 151 8.07 -9.29 6.60
CA GLU A 151 9.02 -10.05 7.41
C GLU A 151 10.13 -9.12 7.92
N LEU A 152 10.25 -9.01 9.25
CA LEU A 152 11.26 -8.21 9.92
C LEU A 152 12.08 -9.09 10.87
N PRO A 153 13.34 -8.69 11.19
CA PRO A 153 14.09 -9.28 12.30
C PRO A 153 13.32 -9.15 13.62
N ALA A 154 13.26 -10.23 14.41
CA ALA A 154 12.54 -10.25 15.70
C ALA A 154 12.99 -9.13 16.66
N GLU A 155 14.25 -8.76 16.60
CA GLU A 155 14.87 -7.70 17.41
C GLU A 155 14.36 -6.27 17.12
N TRP A 156 13.57 -6.10 16.03
CA TRP A 156 12.97 -4.82 15.64
C TRP A 156 11.54 -4.66 16.18
N CYS A 157 10.99 -5.69 16.80
CA CYS A 157 9.63 -5.70 17.32
C CYS A 157 9.64 -5.69 18.86
N GLU A 158 8.90 -4.77 19.46
CA GLU A 158 8.67 -4.70 20.91
C GLU A 158 7.18 -4.80 21.20
N ALA A 159 6.82 -5.52 22.27
CA ALA A 159 5.42 -5.60 22.68
C ALA A 159 4.92 -4.21 23.13
N GLU A 160 3.74 -3.81 22.65
CA GLU A 160 3.08 -2.62 23.19
C GLU A 160 2.83 -2.85 24.69
N THR A 161 3.39 -2.01 25.52
CA THR A 161 3.08 -1.99 26.96
C THR A 161 1.73 -1.31 27.14
N PRO A 162 0.80 -1.92 27.88
CA PRO A 162 -0.53 -1.36 28.10
C PRO A 162 -0.53 -0.03 28.84
#